data_cdf528b49ca931281633e49ea682326a
#
_entry.id   cdf528b49ca931281633e49ea682326a
#
_cell.length_a   1.000
_cell.length_b   1.000
_cell.length_c   1.000
_cell.angle_alpha   90.00
_cell.angle_beta   90.00
_cell.angle_gamma   90.00
#
_symmetry.space_group_name_H-M   'P 1'
#
loop_
_entity.id
_entity.type
_entity.pdbx_description
1 polymer ?
#
loop_
_entity_poly.entity_id
_entity_poly.type
_entity_poly.pdbx_seq_one_letter_code
_entity_poly.pdbx_strand_id
1 'polypeptide(L)'
;LRGMPMLPERYETFYRKIVRTLAXKNIITDPLRTITFGTDASFYRLIPKIVINVENEKEVQLILREANRLRLSVTFRAAGTSLSGQAVTDSILVRLGQGWRKYRVFDNAEKIQLEPGIIGSQANAILAEFDKKIGPDPASIDSAKIGGILANNASGMCCGVEQNSYQTLASMRVVLGDGTAVDTAEDKSRAEFERSHGDLLEKLSQLREKVLADTQLAERIRYKFKIKNTTGYSLNALIDFEDPYDILIHLMIGSEGTL
;
A
#
# COMPACT_ATOMS: atom_id res chain seq x y z
N LEU A 1 7.65 8.29 -36.98
CA LEU A 1 7.02 7.21 -36.19
C LEU A 1 7.64 5.83 -36.43
N ARG A 2 8.84 5.75 -37.05
CA ARG A 2 9.59 4.48 -37.20
C ARG A 2 10.61 4.40 -36.07
N GLY A 3 10.50 3.40 -35.19
CA GLY A 3 11.55 3.07 -34.25
C GLY A 3 11.25 3.07 -32.77
N MET A 4 9.99 3.19 -32.35
CA MET A 4 9.69 2.91 -30.94
C MET A 4 9.76 1.40 -30.72
N PRO A 5 10.53 0.93 -29.72
CA PRO A 5 10.51 -0.49 -29.40
C PRO A 5 9.09 -0.89 -29.02
N MET A 6 8.58 -1.92 -29.68
CA MET A 6 7.24 -2.44 -29.36
C MET A 6 7.23 -3.04 -27.96
N LEU A 7 6.18 -2.78 -27.22
CA LEU A 7 5.97 -3.46 -25.94
C LEU A 7 5.90 -4.99 -26.18
N PRO A 8 6.45 -5.80 -25.29
CA PRO A 8 6.21 -7.25 -25.38
C PRO A 8 4.71 -7.56 -25.42
N GLU A 9 4.32 -8.61 -26.13
CA GLU A 9 2.92 -8.94 -26.47
C GLU A 9 1.95 -8.84 -25.30
N ARG A 10 2.34 -9.36 -24.12
CA ARG A 10 1.45 -9.33 -22.94
C ARG A 10 1.23 -7.89 -22.45
N TYR A 11 2.27 -7.04 -22.52
CA TYR A 11 2.17 -5.62 -22.13
C TYR A 11 1.35 -4.83 -23.15
N GLU A 12 1.46 -5.17 -24.44
CA GLU A 12 0.65 -4.55 -25.50
C GLU A 12 -0.82 -4.90 -25.29
N THR A 13 -1.13 -6.16 -24.97
CA THR A 13 -2.49 -6.63 -24.66
C THR A 13 -3.04 -5.87 -23.45
N PHE A 14 -2.26 -5.74 -22.41
CA PHE A 14 -2.60 -4.98 -21.20
C PHE A 14 -2.89 -3.51 -21.57
N TYR A 15 -1.98 -2.87 -22.30
CA TYR A 15 -2.10 -1.46 -22.70
C TYR A 15 -3.39 -1.22 -23.47
N ARG A 16 -3.70 -2.07 -24.45
CA ARG A 16 -4.94 -1.95 -25.28
C ARG A 16 -6.20 -2.04 -24.43
N LYS A 17 -6.14 -2.73 -23.31
CA LYS A 17 -7.29 -2.86 -22.41
C LYS A 17 -7.46 -1.62 -21.55
N ILE A 18 -6.38 -1.16 -20.90
CA ILE A 18 -6.48 -0.05 -19.96
C ILE A 18 -6.72 1.30 -20.66
N VAL A 19 -6.19 1.49 -21.88
CA VAL A 19 -6.33 2.77 -22.61
C VAL A 19 -7.78 3.07 -22.98
N ARG A 20 -8.67 2.07 -22.93
CA ARG A 20 -10.12 2.26 -23.17
C ARG A 20 -10.82 2.94 -22.01
N THR A 21 -10.20 2.94 -20.84
CA THR A 21 -10.81 3.46 -19.60
C THR A 21 -10.00 4.62 -19.02
N LEU A 22 -8.66 4.47 -19.00
CA LEU A 22 -7.76 5.50 -18.48
C LEU A 22 -7.40 6.50 -19.58
N ALA A 23 -7.24 7.76 -19.22
CA ALA A 23 -6.80 8.80 -20.18
C ALA A 23 -5.38 8.50 -20.70
N UNK A 24 -5.09 8.53 -21.70
CA UNK A 24 -4.06 8.33 -22.28
C UNK A 24 -3.03 8.90 -21.76
N LYS A 25 -3.12 10.31 -21.49
CA LYS A 25 -2.09 11.14 -20.87
C LYS A 25 -1.53 10.54 -19.57
N ASN A 26 -2.31 9.70 -18.91
CA ASN A 26 -1.93 9.04 -17.64
C ASN A 26 -1.14 7.75 -17.86
N ILE A 27 -0.96 7.30 -19.10
CA ILE A 27 -0.25 6.06 -19.44
C ILE A 27 1.00 6.43 -20.25
N ILE A 28 2.17 6.04 -19.72
CA ILE A 28 3.47 6.36 -20.34
C ILE A 28 4.12 5.06 -20.76
N THR A 29 4.36 4.93 -22.07
CA THR A 29 5.04 3.76 -22.67
C THR A 29 6.29 4.15 -23.46
N ASP A 30 6.50 5.44 -23.65
CA ASP A 30 7.66 5.99 -24.37
C ASP A 30 8.94 5.70 -23.56
N PRO A 31 9.93 5.00 -24.13
CA PRO A 31 11.16 4.64 -23.41
C PRO A 31 11.94 5.83 -22.83
N LEU A 32 11.96 6.98 -23.51
CA LEU A 32 12.64 8.18 -22.99
C LEU A 32 11.94 8.74 -21.74
N ARG A 33 10.63 8.52 -21.66
CA ARG A 33 9.85 8.96 -20.49
C ARG A 33 9.87 7.92 -19.37
N THR A 34 9.80 6.62 -19.71
CA THR A 34 9.80 5.58 -18.66
C THR A 34 11.15 5.51 -17.92
N ILE A 35 12.26 5.86 -18.61
CA ILE A 35 13.60 5.87 -18.00
C ILE A 35 13.66 6.85 -16.80
N THR A 36 12.89 7.94 -16.83
CA THR A 36 12.85 8.91 -15.74
C THR A 36 12.20 8.36 -14.47
N PHE A 37 11.48 7.25 -14.57
CA PHE A 37 10.84 6.57 -13.44
C PHE A 37 11.63 5.34 -12.97
N GLY A 38 12.83 5.13 -13.54
CA GLY A 38 13.64 3.96 -13.23
C GLY A 38 14.39 4.03 -11.91
N THR A 39 14.29 5.15 -11.18
CA THR A 39 14.99 5.33 -9.89
C THR A 39 14.00 5.81 -8.82
N ASP A 40 14.34 5.58 -7.56
CA ASP A 40 13.69 6.16 -6.39
C ASP A 40 14.76 6.81 -5.51
N ALA A 41 14.58 6.91 -4.20
CA ALA A 41 15.59 7.46 -3.30
C ALA A 41 16.74 6.49 -3.00
N SER A 42 16.65 5.23 -3.48
CA SER A 42 17.69 4.22 -3.33
C SER A 42 18.73 4.35 -4.48
N PHE A 43 19.74 3.50 -4.43
CA PHE A 43 20.72 3.42 -5.51
C PHE A 43 20.40 2.31 -6.54
N TYR A 44 19.23 1.68 -6.40
CA TYR A 44 18.78 0.67 -7.37
C TYR A 44 18.12 1.33 -8.58
N ARG A 45 18.11 0.61 -9.69
CA ARG A 45 17.52 1.10 -10.94
C ARG A 45 16.87 -0.05 -11.72
N LEU A 46 15.57 0.09 -12.01
CA LEU A 46 14.81 -0.82 -12.90
C LEU A 46 13.88 0.04 -13.73
N ILE A 47 13.96 -0.08 -15.04
CA ILE A 47 13.20 0.78 -15.96
C ILE A 47 11.85 0.12 -16.27
N PRO A 48 10.73 0.75 -15.88
CA PRO A 48 9.41 0.17 -16.14
C PRO A 48 9.06 0.16 -17.63
N LYS A 49 8.32 -0.85 -18.05
CA LYS A 49 7.77 -0.93 -19.41
C LYS A 49 6.57 0.00 -19.59
N ILE A 50 5.78 0.14 -18.54
CA ILE A 50 4.60 1.02 -18.54
C ILE A 50 4.56 1.75 -17.19
N VAL A 51 4.29 3.06 -17.23
CA VAL A 51 4.04 3.87 -16.03
C VAL A 51 2.60 4.39 -16.13
N ILE A 52 1.84 4.24 -15.06
CA ILE A 52 0.42 4.65 -15.04
C ILE A 52 0.19 5.55 -13.84
N ASN A 53 -0.36 6.74 -14.09
CA ASN A 53 -0.83 7.62 -13.03
C ASN A 53 -2.32 7.34 -12.81
N VAL A 54 -2.68 6.84 -11.64
CA VAL A 54 -4.07 6.51 -11.30
C VAL A 54 -4.69 7.62 -10.45
N GLU A 55 -5.95 7.92 -10.72
CA GLU A 55 -6.67 9.01 -10.05
C GLU A 55 -7.74 8.52 -9.08
N ASN A 56 -8.09 7.23 -9.14
CA ASN A 56 -9.17 6.67 -8.31
C ASN A 56 -9.04 5.15 -8.19
N GLU A 57 -9.80 4.61 -7.24
CA GLU A 57 -9.80 3.17 -6.92
C GLU A 57 -10.22 2.29 -8.10
N LYS A 58 -11.21 2.73 -8.90
CA LYS A 58 -11.69 1.92 -10.04
C LYS A 58 -10.58 1.68 -11.06
N GLU A 59 -9.71 2.67 -11.26
CA GLU A 59 -8.55 2.53 -12.14
C GLU A 59 -7.56 1.51 -11.57
N VAL A 60 -7.31 1.55 -10.26
CA VAL A 60 -6.44 0.58 -9.56
C VAL A 60 -7.00 -0.83 -9.71
N GLN A 61 -8.30 -1.02 -9.45
CA GLN A 61 -8.96 -2.31 -9.57
C GLN A 61 -8.84 -2.87 -11.00
N LEU A 62 -9.06 -2.04 -12.01
CA LEU A 62 -8.92 -2.45 -13.41
C LEU A 62 -7.49 -2.91 -13.72
N ILE A 63 -6.50 -2.11 -13.31
CA ILE A 63 -5.08 -2.41 -13.53
C ILE A 63 -4.72 -3.75 -12.87
N LEU A 64 -5.11 -3.95 -11.62
CA LEU A 64 -4.78 -5.18 -10.89
C LEU A 64 -5.44 -6.40 -11.53
N ARG A 65 -6.73 -6.31 -11.89
CA ARG A 65 -7.42 -7.42 -12.57
C ARG A 65 -6.76 -7.80 -13.88
N GLU A 66 -6.43 -6.80 -14.72
CA GLU A 66 -5.83 -7.08 -16.02
C GLU A 66 -4.38 -7.54 -15.91
N ALA A 67 -3.62 -6.99 -14.98
CA ALA A 67 -2.24 -7.43 -14.72
C ALA A 67 -2.22 -8.86 -14.21
N ASN A 68 -3.11 -9.20 -13.28
CA ASN A 68 -3.25 -10.55 -12.73
C ASN A 68 -3.61 -11.55 -13.84
N ARG A 69 -4.61 -11.22 -14.66
CA ARG A 69 -5.05 -12.07 -15.79
C ARG A 69 -3.89 -12.37 -16.75
N LEU A 70 -3.02 -11.40 -16.97
CA LEU A 70 -1.87 -11.51 -17.90
C LEU A 70 -0.57 -11.92 -17.20
N ARG A 71 -0.62 -12.15 -15.87
CA ARG A 71 0.55 -12.51 -15.05
C ARG A 71 1.68 -11.46 -15.21
N LEU A 72 1.31 -10.19 -15.08
CA LEU A 72 2.25 -9.06 -15.12
C LEU A 72 2.44 -8.51 -13.71
N SER A 73 3.69 -8.25 -13.34
CA SER A 73 4.02 -7.65 -12.05
C SER A 73 3.62 -6.19 -12.01
N VAL A 74 3.10 -5.75 -10.87
CA VAL A 74 2.72 -4.35 -10.63
C VAL A 74 3.46 -3.87 -9.38
N THR A 75 4.04 -2.69 -9.46
CA THR A 75 4.68 -2.02 -8.33
C THR A 75 4.00 -0.67 -8.14
N PHE A 76 3.60 -0.38 -6.91
CA PHE A 76 3.01 0.91 -6.57
C PHE A 76 4.08 1.88 -6.09
N ARG A 77 3.94 3.15 -6.49
CA ARG A 77 4.83 4.23 -6.03
C ARG A 77 3.98 5.39 -5.52
N ALA A 78 4.17 5.73 -4.26
CA ALA A 78 3.60 6.94 -3.67
C ALA A 78 4.52 8.14 -3.99
N ALA A 79 5.49 8.45 -3.12
CA ALA A 79 6.45 9.53 -3.34
C ALA A 79 7.81 9.04 -3.89
N GLY A 80 8.12 7.75 -3.74
CA GLY A 80 9.42 7.19 -4.17
C GLY A 80 10.54 7.51 -3.19
N THR A 81 10.23 7.63 -1.91
CA THR A 81 11.22 7.93 -0.84
C THR A 81 11.89 6.68 -0.28
N SER A 82 11.61 5.51 -0.85
CA SER A 82 12.19 4.22 -0.43
C SER A 82 13.71 4.20 -0.59
N LEU A 83 14.41 3.61 0.38
CA LEU A 83 15.88 3.53 0.38
C LEU A 83 16.42 2.15 -0.06
N SER A 84 15.53 1.18 -0.31
CA SER A 84 15.92 -0.20 -0.65
C SER A 84 15.30 -0.70 -1.96
N GLY A 85 14.85 0.21 -2.83
CA GLY A 85 14.37 -0.12 -4.18
C GLY A 85 12.94 -0.64 -4.24
N GLN A 86 12.13 -0.45 -3.20
CA GLN A 86 10.75 -0.94 -3.19
C GLN A 86 9.86 -0.27 -4.25
N ALA A 87 10.24 0.92 -4.70
CA ALA A 87 9.42 1.71 -5.62
C ALA A 87 9.93 1.70 -7.06
N VAL A 88 10.81 0.74 -7.43
CA VAL A 88 11.27 0.56 -8.81
C VAL A 88 10.86 -0.82 -9.35
N THR A 89 10.69 -0.92 -10.66
CA THR A 89 10.24 -2.15 -11.31
C THR A 89 10.69 -2.15 -12.79
N ASP A 90 10.81 -3.32 -13.35
CA ASP A 90 11.01 -3.50 -14.81
C ASP A 90 9.69 -3.87 -15.52
N SER A 91 8.57 -3.76 -14.84
CA SER A 91 7.24 -4.15 -15.34
C SER A 91 6.28 -2.94 -15.36
N ILE A 92 5.18 -3.00 -14.62
CA ILE A 92 4.18 -1.91 -14.57
C ILE A 92 4.40 -1.12 -13.28
N LEU A 93 4.65 0.18 -13.42
CA LEU A 93 4.75 1.11 -12.29
C LEU A 93 3.46 1.91 -12.19
N VAL A 94 2.75 1.78 -11.07
CA VAL A 94 1.51 2.52 -10.81
C VAL A 94 1.80 3.63 -9.80
N ARG A 95 1.51 4.87 -10.18
CA ARG A 95 1.75 6.06 -9.36
C ARG A 95 0.44 6.70 -8.95
N LEU A 96 0.38 7.18 -7.72
CA LEU A 96 -0.79 7.91 -7.23
C LEU A 96 -0.81 9.31 -7.83
N GLY A 97 -1.88 9.63 -8.56
CA GLY A 97 -2.14 10.94 -9.12
C GLY A 97 -2.68 11.93 -8.08
N GLN A 98 -3.28 13.02 -8.57
CA GLN A 98 -3.77 14.10 -7.70
C GLN A 98 -5.13 13.76 -7.05
N GLY A 99 -5.84 12.76 -7.56
CA GLY A 99 -7.17 12.38 -7.09
C GLY A 99 -7.21 11.73 -5.71
N TRP A 100 -6.05 11.41 -5.13
CA TRP A 100 -5.94 10.64 -3.88
C TRP A 100 -5.62 11.55 -2.68
N ARG A 101 -6.40 12.62 -2.49
CA ARG A 101 -6.12 13.62 -1.45
C ARG A 101 -7.30 13.92 -0.54
N LYS A 102 -8.34 13.09 -0.54
CA LYS A 102 -9.49 13.29 0.35
C LYS A 102 -9.15 12.86 1.77
N TYR A 103 -9.77 13.55 2.73
CA TYR A 103 -9.63 13.22 4.14
C TYR A 103 -10.95 13.51 4.87
N ARG A 104 -11.08 12.93 6.04
CA ARG A 104 -12.21 13.21 6.93
C ARG A 104 -11.75 13.06 8.39
N VAL A 105 -12.07 14.06 9.20
CA VAL A 105 -11.76 14.07 10.63
C VAL A 105 -13.00 13.60 11.39
N PHE A 106 -12.81 12.75 12.40
CA PHE A 106 -13.88 12.18 13.21
C PHE A 106 -13.60 12.42 14.69
N ASP A 107 -14.67 12.44 15.48
CA ASP A 107 -14.60 12.35 16.93
C ASP A 107 -13.65 13.42 17.53
N ASN A 108 -13.80 14.65 17.08
CA ASN A 108 -12.96 15.77 17.53
C ASN A 108 -11.46 15.45 17.35
N ALA A 109 -11.11 14.91 16.17
CA ALA A 109 -9.77 14.52 15.76
C ALA A 109 -9.15 13.37 16.59
N GLU A 110 -9.99 12.53 17.21
CA GLU A 110 -9.50 11.24 17.74
C GLU A 110 -9.16 10.28 16.62
N LYS A 111 -9.81 10.44 15.46
CA LYS A 111 -9.53 9.65 14.24
C LYS A 111 -9.49 10.56 13.02
N ILE A 112 -8.66 10.20 12.06
CA ILE A 112 -8.63 10.83 10.73
C ILE A 112 -8.56 9.75 9.66
N GLN A 113 -9.43 9.86 8.67
CA GLN A 113 -9.39 9.04 7.46
C GLN A 113 -8.60 9.80 6.40
N LEU A 114 -7.65 9.13 5.77
CA LEU A 114 -6.74 9.75 4.80
C LEU A 114 -6.64 8.87 3.56
N GLU A 115 -6.78 9.47 2.40
CA GLU A 115 -6.43 8.78 1.15
C GLU A 115 -4.90 8.67 1.04
N PRO A 116 -4.39 7.63 0.36
CA PRO A 116 -2.96 7.29 0.38
C PRO A 116 -2.04 8.31 -0.30
N GLY A 117 -2.58 9.26 -1.06
CA GLY A 117 -1.81 10.30 -1.75
C GLY A 117 -1.54 11.55 -0.92
N ILE A 118 -2.10 11.66 0.26
CA ILE A 118 -1.85 12.79 1.17
C ILE A 118 -0.42 12.68 1.72
N ILE A 119 0.29 13.81 1.78
CA ILE A 119 1.65 13.87 2.37
C ILE A 119 1.50 13.93 3.90
N GLY A 120 2.42 13.28 4.62
CA GLY A 120 2.34 13.22 6.08
C GLY A 120 2.24 14.59 6.76
N SER A 121 3.06 15.56 6.33
CA SER A 121 2.99 16.91 6.89
C SER A 121 1.67 17.63 6.55
N GLN A 122 1.02 17.29 5.44
CA GLN A 122 -0.32 17.82 5.13
C GLN A 122 -1.36 17.26 6.11
N ALA A 123 -1.27 15.98 6.46
CA ALA A 123 -2.15 15.39 7.48
C ALA A 123 -1.94 16.10 8.83
N ASN A 124 -0.69 16.39 9.18
CA ASN A 124 -0.37 17.11 10.41
C ASN A 124 -0.91 18.55 10.38
N ALA A 125 -0.84 19.23 9.23
CA ALA A 125 -1.39 20.59 9.10
C ALA A 125 -2.91 20.59 9.29
N ILE A 126 -3.61 19.56 8.81
CA ILE A 126 -5.07 19.41 9.03
C ILE A 126 -5.36 19.24 10.54
N LEU A 127 -4.55 18.46 11.24
CA LEU A 127 -4.77 18.13 12.64
C LEU A 127 -4.29 19.22 13.61
N ALA A 128 -3.48 20.17 13.13
CA ALA A 128 -2.89 21.24 13.96
C ALA A 128 -3.96 22.11 14.63
N GLU A 129 -5.11 22.33 13.97
CA GLU A 129 -6.21 23.11 14.56
C GLU A 129 -6.88 22.40 15.76
N PHE A 130 -6.58 21.11 15.95
CA PHE A 130 -7.04 20.33 17.10
C PHE A 130 -5.90 20.08 18.10
N ASP A 131 -4.75 20.70 17.91
CA ASP A 131 -3.52 20.45 18.68
C ASP A 131 -3.09 19.00 18.65
N LYS A 132 -3.23 18.34 17.47
CA LYS A 132 -2.92 16.92 17.25
C LYS A 132 -2.07 16.72 16.01
N LYS A 133 -1.51 15.52 15.87
CA LYS A 133 -0.80 15.08 14.68
C LYS A 133 -0.97 13.57 14.51
N ILE A 134 -0.61 13.03 13.33
CA ILE A 134 -0.58 11.58 13.14
C ILE A 134 0.58 10.97 13.94
N GLY A 135 0.45 9.71 14.32
CA GLY A 135 1.47 9.01 15.10
C GLY A 135 2.79 8.84 14.38
N PRO A 136 2.80 8.25 13.16
CA PRO A 136 4.08 8.04 12.45
C PRO A 136 4.76 9.35 12.09
N ASP A 137 6.08 9.40 12.32
CA ASP A 137 6.87 10.64 12.25
C ASP A 137 8.20 10.39 11.51
N PRO A 138 8.17 9.87 10.25
CA PRO A 138 9.40 9.61 9.53
C PRO A 138 10.14 10.89 9.15
N ALA A 139 11.47 10.80 8.99
CA ALA A 139 12.29 11.94 8.56
C ALA A 139 11.83 12.51 7.21
N SER A 140 11.15 11.70 6.39
CA SER A 140 10.60 12.10 5.09
C SER A 140 9.17 12.66 5.18
N ILE A 141 8.68 13.05 6.36
CA ILE A 141 7.27 13.46 6.60
C ILE A 141 6.79 14.53 5.62
N ASP A 142 7.69 15.41 5.19
CA ASP A 142 7.37 16.52 4.27
C ASP A 142 7.23 16.10 2.80
N SER A 143 7.55 14.85 2.48
CA SER A 143 7.46 14.33 1.10
C SER A 143 6.76 12.99 1.03
N ALA A 144 6.91 12.15 2.03
CA ALA A 144 6.31 10.80 2.04
C ALA A 144 4.78 10.89 2.10
N LYS A 145 4.14 10.08 1.29
CA LYS A 145 2.67 9.97 1.25
C LYS A 145 2.20 8.89 2.22
N ILE A 146 0.98 9.04 2.71
CA ILE A 146 0.37 8.12 3.70
C ILE A 146 0.46 6.66 3.23
N GLY A 147 0.16 6.37 1.96
CA GLY A 147 0.26 4.99 1.45
C GLY A 147 1.67 4.41 1.58
N GLY A 148 2.70 5.21 1.32
CA GLY A 148 4.10 4.79 1.49
C GLY A 148 4.51 4.68 2.96
N ILE A 149 4.02 5.59 3.81
CA ILE A 149 4.27 5.56 5.25
C ILE A 149 3.74 4.25 5.85
N LEU A 150 2.52 3.85 5.47
CA LEU A 150 1.93 2.59 5.93
C LEU A 150 2.64 1.37 5.32
N ALA A 151 2.92 1.38 4.02
CA ALA A 151 3.57 0.24 3.35
C ALA A 151 4.93 -0.08 3.96
N ASN A 152 5.65 0.92 4.46
CA ASN A 152 6.96 0.74 5.11
C ASN A 152 6.86 0.59 6.63
N ASN A 153 5.70 0.87 7.24
CA ASN A 153 5.56 1.12 8.68
C ASN A 153 6.58 2.18 9.12
N ALA A 154 6.67 3.25 8.35
CA ALA A 154 7.68 4.28 8.53
C ALA A 154 7.46 5.00 9.86
N SER A 155 8.51 5.08 10.65
CA SER A 155 8.46 5.69 11.97
C SER A 155 9.72 6.52 12.20
N GLY A 156 9.57 7.61 12.91
CA GLY A 156 10.67 8.46 13.31
C GLY A 156 11.17 8.16 14.71
N MET A 157 12.07 9.00 15.18
CA MET A 157 12.64 8.88 16.53
C MET A 157 11.61 9.18 17.62
N CYS A 158 10.67 10.08 17.33
CA CYS A 158 9.69 10.54 18.34
C CYS A 158 8.54 9.55 18.53
N CYS A 159 8.06 8.91 17.46
CA CYS A 159 6.90 8.01 17.56
C CYS A 159 7.26 6.64 18.15
N GLY A 160 8.51 6.22 18.06
CA GLY A 160 8.93 4.92 18.55
C GLY A 160 8.13 3.79 17.92
N VAL A 161 7.85 2.76 18.70
CA VAL A 161 6.96 1.65 18.31
C VAL A 161 5.52 1.88 18.78
N GLU A 162 5.31 2.78 19.73
CA GLU A 162 4.00 3.00 20.37
C GLU A 162 3.04 3.83 19.52
N GLN A 163 3.58 4.68 18.63
CA GLN A 163 2.78 5.59 17.80
C GLN A 163 3.06 5.42 16.31
N ASN A 164 3.59 4.28 15.90
CA ASN A 164 3.82 3.98 14.49
C ASN A 164 2.50 3.66 13.77
N SER A 165 2.55 3.43 12.47
CA SER A 165 1.36 3.14 11.67
C SER A 165 0.61 1.91 12.19
N TYR A 166 1.34 0.88 12.60
CA TYR A 166 0.77 -0.37 13.10
C TYR A 166 -0.10 -0.11 14.35
N GLN A 167 0.42 0.67 15.30
CA GLN A 167 -0.28 0.90 16.58
C GLN A 167 -1.43 1.91 16.48
N THR A 168 -1.39 2.79 15.48
CA THR A 168 -2.39 3.86 15.36
C THR A 168 -3.44 3.61 14.28
N LEU A 169 -3.40 2.44 13.63
CA LEU A 169 -4.37 2.06 12.60
C LEU A 169 -5.70 1.66 13.27
N ALA A 170 -6.79 2.31 12.86
CA ALA A 170 -8.15 1.97 13.34
C ALA A 170 -8.88 1.07 12.34
N SER A 171 -8.73 1.33 11.05
CA SER A 171 -9.35 0.56 9.97
C SER A 171 -8.64 0.90 8.66
N MET A 172 -8.91 0.10 7.62
CA MET A 172 -8.29 0.32 6.33
C MET A 172 -9.25 -0.11 5.21
N ARG A 173 -9.25 0.67 4.12
CA ARG A 173 -9.82 0.24 2.86
C ARG A 173 -8.67 -0.26 1.98
N VAL A 174 -8.78 -1.51 1.53
CA VAL A 174 -7.70 -2.23 0.82
C VAL A 174 -8.21 -2.70 -0.54
N VAL A 175 -7.36 -2.67 -1.55
CA VAL A 175 -7.62 -3.34 -2.84
C VAL A 175 -6.58 -4.46 -2.99
N LEU A 176 -7.04 -5.70 -3.07
CA LEU A 176 -6.18 -6.87 -3.20
C LEU A 176 -5.72 -7.08 -4.66
N GLY A 177 -4.75 -7.95 -4.85
CA GLY A 177 -4.13 -8.21 -6.15
C GLY A 177 -5.08 -8.70 -7.24
N ASP A 178 -6.24 -9.24 -6.87
CA ASP A 178 -7.29 -9.63 -7.83
C ASP A 178 -8.25 -8.47 -8.19
N GLY A 179 -8.04 -7.30 -7.55
CA GLY A 179 -8.88 -6.13 -7.75
C GLY A 179 -10.09 -6.05 -6.83
N THR A 180 -10.23 -6.97 -5.87
CA THR A 180 -11.32 -6.91 -4.89
C THR A 180 -10.99 -5.87 -3.82
N ALA A 181 -11.97 -5.05 -3.47
CA ALA A 181 -11.80 -4.05 -2.42
C ALA A 181 -12.55 -4.47 -1.15
N VAL A 182 -11.98 -4.16 0.01
CA VAL A 182 -12.67 -4.30 1.30
C VAL A 182 -12.40 -3.06 2.15
N ASP A 183 -13.45 -2.55 2.78
CA ASP A 183 -13.36 -1.50 3.79
C ASP A 183 -13.68 -2.14 5.14
N THR A 184 -12.68 -2.22 6.01
CA THR A 184 -12.84 -2.93 7.29
C THR A 184 -13.66 -2.14 8.32
N ALA A 185 -13.95 -0.86 8.03
CA ALA A 185 -14.83 -0.04 8.87
C ALA A 185 -16.31 -0.24 8.54
N GLU A 186 -16.64 -0.89 7.41
CA GLU A 186 -18.02 -1.03 6.92
C GLU A 186 -18.50 -2.48 6.98
N ASP A 187 -19.51 -2.77 7.80
CA ASP A 187 -20.07 -4.11 7.95
C ASP A 187 -20.53 -4.72 6.62
N LYS A 188 -21.15 -3.89 5.77
CA LYS A 188 -21.60 -4.35 4.45
C LYS A 188 -20.42 -4.79 3.59
N SER A 189 -19.34 -4.01 3.58
CA SER A 189 -18.12 -4.32 2.83
C SER A 189 -17.48 -5.61 3.35
N ARG A 190 -17.42 -5.77 4.67
CA ARG A 190 -16.91 -6.99 5.31
C ARG A 190 -17.75 -8.21 4.88
N ALA A 191 -19.07 -8.12 4.95
CA ALA A 191 -19.96 -9.22 4.58
C ALA A 191 -19.84 -9.59 3.09
N GLU A 192 -19.67 -8.60 2.20
CA GLU A 192 -19.45 -8.85 0.76
C GLU A 192 -18.10 -9.55 0.54
N PHE A 193 -17.07 -9.10 1.23
CA PHE A 193 -15.72 -9.69 1.14
C PHE A 193 -15.71 -11.13 1.67
N GLU A 194 -16.37 -11.38 2.78
CA GLU A 194 -16.46 -12.74 3.36
C GLU A 194 -17.08 -13.74 2.37
N ARG A 195 -18.10 -13.32 1.63
CA ARG A 195 -18.75 -14.19 0.62
C ARG A 195 -17.80 -14.59 -0.52
N SER A 196 -16.85 -13.73 -0.87
CA SER A 196 -15.92 -13.96 -1.98
C SER A 196 -14.54 -14.45 -1.53
N HIS A 197 -14.13 -14.09 -0.31
CA HIS A 197 -12.78 -14.33 0.23
C HIS A 197 -12.80 -14.95 1.62
N GLY A 198 -13.88 -15.66 1.98
CA GLY A 198 -13.98 -16.34 3.27
C GLY A 198 -12.83 -17.30 3.51
N ASP A 199 -12.37 -17.99 2.45
CA ASP A 199 -11.20 -18.89 2.54
C ASP A 199 -9.94 -18.17 3.01
N LEU A 200 -9.74 -16.93 2.56
CA LEU A 200 -8.59 -16.12 3.00
C LEU A 200 -8.70 -15.80 4.48
N LEU A 201 -9.88 -15.36 4.91
CA LEU A 201 -10.13 -15.02 6.32
C LEU A 201 -9.95 -16.25 7.23
N GLU A 202 -10.49 -17.39 6.79
CA GLU A 202 -10.32 -18.66 7.52
C GLU A 202 -8.85 -19.04 7.63
N LYS A 203 -8.08 -18.92 6.55
CA LYS A 203 -6.63 -19.21 6.55
C LYS A 203 -5.86 -18.30 7.50
N LEU A 204 -6.25 -17.02 7.60
CA LEU A 204 -5.62 -16.09 8.55
C LEU A 204 -5.89 -16.55 9.99
N SER A 205 -7.14 -16.94 10.29
CA SER A 205 -7.50 -17.47 11.62
C SER A 205 -6.72 -18.74 11.94
N GLN A 206 -6.64 -19.66 10.99
CA GLN A 206 -5.89 -20.93 11.15
C GLN A 206 -4.39 -20.65 11.36
N LEU A 207 -3.84 -19.68 10.65
CA LEU A 207 -2.43 -19.30 10.80
C LEU A 207 -2.18 -18.73 12.20
N ARG A 208 -3.11 -17.89 12.69
CA ARG A 208 -3.08 -17.37 14.05
C ARG A 208 -3.04 -18.52 15.08
N GLU A 209 -3.96 -19.48 14.93
CA GLU A 209 -4.02 -20.64 15.84
C GLU A 209 -2.69 -21.42 15.85
N LYS A 210 -2.10 -21.64 14.67
CA LYS A 210 -0.80 -22.33 14.57
C LYS A 210 0.31 -21.57 15.28
N VAL A 211 0.36 -20.24 15.13
CA VAL A 211 1.36 -19.41 15.78
C VAL A 211 1.19 -19.45 17.31
N LEU A 212 -0.06 -19.36 17.79
CA LEU A 212 -0.34 -19.37 19.23
C LEU A 212 -0.08 -20.74 19.87
N ALA A 213 -0.30 -21.83 19.12
CA ALA A 213 -0.03 -23.19 19.60
C ALA A 213 1.49 -23.45 19.77
N ASP A 214 2.33 -22.75 19.01
CA ASP A 214 3.78 -22.80 19.16
C ASP A 214 4.21 -21.69 20.12
N THR A 215 4.27 -22.00 21.41
CA THR A 215 4.58 -21.01 22.44
C THR A 215 5.96 -20.38 22.24
N GLN A 216 6.94 -21.14 21.76
CA GLN A 216 8.30 -20.64 21.53
C GLN A 216 8.27 -19.60 20.37
N LEU A 217 7.57 -19.91 19.29
CA LEU A 217 7.42 -18.99 18.16
C LEU A 217 6.67 -17.72 18.60
N ALA A 218 5.56 -17.88 19.33
CA ALA A 218 4.76 -16.74 19.79
C ALA A 218 5.58 -15.80 20.67
N GLU A 219 6.35 -16.34 21.60
CA GLU A 219 7.23 -15.54 22.48
C GLU A 219 8.32 -14.84 21.68
N ARG A 220 8.90 -15.52 20.68
CA ARG A 220 9.92 -14.92 19.81
C ARG A 220 9.34 -13.74 19.03
N ILE A 221 8.12 -13.89 18.50
CA ILE A 221 7.43 -12.79 17.80
C ILE A 221 7.20 -11.63 18.77
N ARG A 222 6.63 -11.88 19.96
CA ARG A 222 6.40 -10.82 20.98
C ARG A 222 7.70 -10.07 21.30
N TYR A 223 8.78 -10.80 21.47
CA TYR A 223 10.08 -10.22 21.80
C TYR A 223 10.60 -9.33 20.65
N LYS A 224 10.56 -9.84 19.41
CA LYS A 224 11.09 -9.13 18.24
C LYS A 224 10.34 -7.83 17.95
N PHE A 225 9.02 -7.81 18.17
CA PHE A 225 8.20 -6.65 17.84
C PHE A 225 8.09 -5.62 19.00
N LYS A 226 8.83 -5.81 20.09
CA LYS A 226 9.04 -4.77 21.11
C LYS A 226 9.94 -3.65 20.65
N ILE A 227 10.71 -3.88 19.58
CA ILE A 227 11.59 -2.88 18.98
C ILE A 227 11.13 -2.57 17.57
N LYS A 228 11.56 -1.43 17.06
CA LYS A 228 11.24 -0.99 15.70
C LYS A 228 11.61 -2.07 14.69
N ASN A 229 10.67 -2.43 13.82
CA ASN A 229 10.85 -3.43 12.78
C ASN A 229 10.21 -2.92 11.49
N THR A 230 11.02 -2.77 10.44
CA THR A 230 10.58 -2.33 9.11
C THR A 230 11.04 -3.32 8.02
N THR A 231 11.36 -4.56 8.41
CA THR A 231 11.96 -5.55 7.51
C THR A 231 11.06 -6.76 7.30
N GLY A 232 9.86 -6.51 6.81
CA GLY A 232 8.93 -7.57 6.49
C GLY A 232 7.58 -7.38 7.15
N TYR A 233 6.76 -8.41 7.06
CA TYR A 233 5.38 -8.35 7.58
C TYR A 233 5.35 -8.21 9.09
N SER A 234 4.33 -7.50 9.56
CA SER A 234 4.02 -7.34 10.98
C SER A 234 3.41 -8.63 11.53
N LEU A 235 4.25 -9.67 11.72
CA LEU A 235 3.81 -11.00 12.16
C LEU A 235 3.12 -10.98 13.52
N ASN A 236 3.40 -9.95 14.34
CA ASN A 236 2.71 -9.75 15.62
C ASN A 236 1.20 -9.58 15.43
N ALA A 237 0.72 -9.20 14.24
CA ALA A 237 -0.72 -9.14 13.95
C ALA A 237 -1.42 -10.48 14.22
N LEU A 238 -0.71 -11.61 14.01
CA LEU A 238 -1.24 -12.95 14.30
C LEU A 238 -1.35 -13.25 15.80
N ILE A 239 -0.79 -12.39 16.64
CA ILE A 239 -0.84 -12.53 18.09
C ILE A 239 -1.75 -11.45 18.71
N ASP A 240 -1.60 -10.22 18.21
CA ASP A 240 -2.24 -9.03 18.78
C ASP A 240 -3.75 -9.00 18.51
N PHE A 241 -4.20 -9.59 17.40
CA PHE A 241 -5.59 -9.49 16.95
C PHE A 241 -6.24 -10.86 16.81
N GLU A 242 -7.55 -10.91 17.09
CA GLU A 242 -8.38 -12.10 16.95
C GLU A 242 -9.21 -12.05 15.66
N ASP A 243 -9.72 -10.87 15.30
CA ASP A 243 -10.53 -10.65 14.10
C ASP A 243 -9.62 -10.78 12.86
N PRO A 244 -9.93 -11.68 11.89
CA PRO A 244 -9.11 -11.83 10.70
C PRO A 244 -9.02 -10.58 9.83
N TYR A 245 -9.98 -9.66 9.91
CA TYR A 245 -9.89 -8.36 9.22
C TYR A 245 -8.80 -7.49 9.85
N ASP A 246 -8.73 -7.47 11.18
CA ASP A 246 -7.66 -6.74 11.87
C ASP A 246 -6.29 -7.34 11.57
N ILE A 247 -6.20 -8.67 11.53
CA ILE A 247 -4.97 -9.36 11.13
C ILE A 247 -4.59 -8.93 9.71
N LEU A 248 -5.54 -8.96 8.78
CA LEU A 248 -5.30 -8.62 7.37
C LEU A 248 -4.72 -7.21 7.23
N ILE A 249 -5.39 -6.21 7.81
CA ILE A 249 -4.95 -4.81 7.62
C ILE A 249 -3.64 -4.51 8.33
N HIS A 250 -3.37 -5.17 9.47
CA HIS A 250 -2.10 -4.96 10.17
C HIS A 250 -0.94 -5.69 9.49
N LEU A 251 -1.20 -6.79 8.75
CA LEU A 251 -0.19 -7.40 7.87
C LEU A 251 0.16 -6.49 6.69
N MET A 252 -0.78 -5.65 6.24
CA MET A 252 -0.50 -4.65 5.18
C MET A 252 0.51 -3.60 5.64
N ILE A 253 0.55 -3.30 6.95
CA ILE A 253 1.49 -2.33 7.51
C ILE A 253 2.89 -2.94 7.50
N GLY A 254 3.79 -2.36 6.72
CA GLY A 254 5.15 -2.87 6.56
C GLY A 254 5.30 -3.94 5.48
N SER A 255 4.23 -4.20 4.70
CA SER A 255 4.24 -5.21 3.62
C SER A 255 5.05 -4.78 2.40
N GLU A 256 5.38 -3.50 2.28
CA GLU A 256 6.11 -2.92 1.14
C GLU A 256 5.42 -3.18 -0.20
N GLY A 257 4.09 -3.35 -0.18
CA GLY A 257 3.30 -3.56 -1.39
C GLY A 257 3.40 -4.98 -1.95
N THR A 258 3.74 -5.96 -1.13
CA THR A 258 3.86 -7.37 -1.56
C THR A 258 2.59 -8.20 -1.30
N LEU A 259 1.56 -7.59 -0.69
CA LEU A 259 0.26 -8.24 -0.42
C LEU A 259 -0.82 -7.74 -1.38
#